data_b62de50d7f081e864c7faba6ca89e65e
#
_entry.id   b62de50d7f081e864c7faba6ca89e65e
#
_cell.length_a   1.000
_cell.length_b   1.000
_cell.length_c   1.000
_cell.angle_alpha   90.00
_cell.angle_beta   90.00
_cell.angle_gamma   90.00
#
_symmetry.space_group_name_H-M   'P 1'
#
loop_
_entity.id
_entity.type
_entity.pdbx_description
1 polymer ?
#
loop_
_entity_poly.entity_id
_entity_poly.type
_entity_poly.pdbx_seq_one_letter_code
_entity_poly.pdbx_strand_id
1 'polypeptide(L)'
;MKHSSTTLALLALLALTARSAEALADGSLPRLERRAGRHALLVDGAPFLMLGVQANNSSNYPAMLPEVWPLLERLHANTLEIPVAWEQVEPSDGKFDFSWLDVLLREARAHDKRLVLLWFATWKNTGPGYAPTWVEKDNQRFPRMRTAAGKAHYVLSPHHRATLEADKRAFVAMMRHLKAIDRDHRVIMVQPQNEVGSYGQPRDFGPEAQALFAAAVPDALARALGKSGTWASVFGGLADSAFNAWHTARYIDEIAAAGRAVLDLPMFCNAALSDPFAKPPKSGGASGGPDWHMIDVWKAAAPHIDIVAPDIYNRDPKVYAEYLRVYARPDNALLIPETGNAEEYARFFWSALGKGAIGFAPFGFDATGYSNYPLGAKQLDAATIEAFASKYALFAPMARQWAKIALEHPTWGAAKGKDAADESTVMGAWKVTAQFDLWQFGERDSPWLKPDPSPTVGKGVGGAVVAQLGPDEFLIAGSNVRMRVALDKPAAGEGTIQQVEEGRFDARGNWLRKRVWNGDQTDYGLNFVDTPALLRVRMLRYR
;
A
#
# COMPACT_ATOMS: atom_id res chain seq x y z
N MET A 1 63.91 20.71 1.84
CA MET A 1 63.21 19.48 2.23
C MET A 1 62.01 19.83 3.11
N LYS A 2 60.88 20.23 2.52
CA LYS A 2 59.57 20.42 3.19
C LYS A 2 58.48 20.49 2.10
N HIS A 3 58.17 19.40 1.38
CA HIS A 3 57.01 19.30 0.50
C HIS A 3 56.56 17.85 0.30
N SER A 4 56.36 17.09 1.41
CA SER A 4 55.92 15.71 1.26
C SER A 4 54.79 15.29 2.21
N SER A 5 54.27 16.17 3.07
CA SER A 5 53.29 15.78 4.11
C SER A 5 51.85 16.18 3.80
N THR A 6 51.61 17.05 2.81
CA THR A 6 50.25 17.58 2.54
C THR A 6 49.47 16.73 1.52
N THR A 7 50.15 15.97 0.69
CA THR A 7 49.51 15.15 -0.35
C THR A 7 48.95 13.82 0.19
N LEU A 8 49.52 13.27 1.27
CA LEU A 8 49.03 12.05 1.89
C LEU A 8 47.72 12.28 2.73
N ALA A 9 47.56 13.47 3.29
CA ALA A 9 46.37 13.80 4.07
C ALA A 9 45.11 13.99 3.20
N LEU A 10 45.26 14.53 1.98
CA LEU A 10 44.15 14.69 1.02
C LEU A 10 43.67 13.36 0.43
N LEU A 11 44.58 12.42 0.18
CA LEU A 11 44.25 11.07 -0.32
C LEU A 11 43.55 10.21 0.75
N ALA A 12 43.93 10.38 2.03
CA ALA A 12 43.27 9.71 3.13
C ALA A 12 41.87 10.25 3.40
N LEU A 13 41.61 11.56 3.21
CA LEU A 13 40.27 12.15 3.37
C LEU A 13 39.34 11.74 2.20
N LEU A 14 39.82 11.64 0.98
CA LEU A 14 39.05 11.16 -0.17
C LEU A 14 38.74 9.67 -0.07
N ALA A 15 39.61 8.86 0.48
CA ALA A 15 39.35 7.44 0.73
C ALA A 15 38.35 7.19 1.87
N LEU A 16 38.27 8.07 2.88
CA LEU A 16 37.25 7.98 3.94
C LEU A 16 35.87 8.45 3.46
N THR A 17 35.78 9.42 2.56
CA THR A 17 34.49 9.88 2.01
C THR A 17 33.94 8.88 0.99
N ALA A 18 34.77 8.17 0.24
CA ALA A 18 34.34 7.09 -0.65
C ALA A 18 33.80 5.87 0.13
N ARG A 19 34.43 5.50 1.25
CA ARG A 19 33.94 4.40 2.11
C ARG A 19 32.60 4.69 2.81
N SER A 20 32.25 5.96 3.02
CA SER A 20 30.97 6.32 3.65
C SER A 20 29.78 6.25 2.68
N ALA A 21 30.01 6.27 1.37
CA ALA A 21 28.99 6.11 0.34
C ALA A 21 28.77 4.62 -0.05
N GLU A 22 29.79 3.77 0.09
CA GLU A 22 29.68 2.32 -0.16
C GLU A 22 29.02 1.52 0.97
N ALA A 23 28.86 2.10 2.16
CA ALA A 23 28.28 1.41 3.32
C ALA A 23 26.72 1.34 3.31
N LEU A 24 26.05 1.76 2.23
CA LEU A 24 24.59 1.74 2.09
C LEU A 24 24.06 0.75 1.05
N ALA A 25 24.90 0.04 0.34
CA ALA A 25 24.50 -1.09 -0.50
C ALA A 25 24.85 -2.40 0.22
N ASP A 26 24.14 -2.68 1.31
CA ASP A 26 24.02 -4.07 1.79
C ASP A 26 23.16 -4.77 0.72
N GLY A 27 23.77 -5.58 -0.14
CA GLY A 27 23.08 -6.32 -1.22
C GLY A 27 22.05 -7.33 -0.72
N SER A 28 21.39 -7.04 0.40
CA SER A 28 20.30 -7.82 0.97
C SER A 28 19.03 -7.63 0.15
N LEU A 29 18.36 -8.74 -0.14
CA LEU A 29 17.05 -8.73 -0.78
C LEU A 29 16.05 -7.90 0.03
N PRO A 30 15.14 -7.19 -0.64
CA PRO A 30 13.96 -6.60 0.02
C PRO A 30 13.22 -7.66 0.84
N ARG A 31 12.78 -7.29 2.04
CA ARG A 31 12.04 -8.19 2.93
C ARG A 31 11.12 -7.43 3.87
N LEU A 32 10.12 -8.11 4.40
CA LEU A 32 9.31 -7.58 5.49
C LEU A 32 9.97 -7.83 6.84
N GLU A 33 9.92 -6.82 7.70
CA GLU A 33 10.29 -6.93 9.11
C GLU A 33 9.05 -6.69 9.98
N ARG A 34 8.91 -7.50 11.04
CA ARG A 34 7.85 -7.36 12.03
C ARG A 34 8.46 -7.13 13.41
N ARG A 35 8.00 -6.09 14.10
CA ARG A 35 8.43 -5.76 15.44
C ARG A 35 7.24 -5.34 16.31
N ALA A 36 6.95 -6.09 17.36
CA ALA A 36 5.83 -5.82 18.29
C ALA A 36 4.48 -5.59 17.59
N GLY A 37 4.17 -6.37 16.54
CA GLY A 37 2.94 -6.29 15.75
C GLY A 37 2.90 -5.16 14.72
N ARG A 38 3.96 -4.37 14.58
CA ARG A 38 4.15 -3.36 13.52
C ARG A 38 5.07 -3.93 12.43
N HIS A 39 4.96 -3.36 11.23
CA HIS A 39 5.68 -3.86 10.06
C HIS A 39 6.47 -2.75 9.36
N ALA A 40 7.54 -3.14 8.68
CA ALA A 40 8.24 -2.32 7.72
C ALA A 40 8.69 -3.16 6.52
N LEU A 41 8.70 -2.56 5.34
CA LEU A 41 9.43 -3.08 4.20
C LEU A 41 10.90 -2.62 4.35
N LEU A 42 11.84 -3.56 4.29
CA LEU A 42 13.26 -3.23 4.25
C LEU A 42 13.73 -3.28 2.80
N VAL A 43 14.36 -2.22 2.37
CA VAL A 43 15.02 -2.08 1.06
C VAL A 43 16.43 -1.59 1.32
N ASP A 44 17.43 -2.23 0.72
CA ASP A 44 18.86 -1.99 1.01
C ASP A 44 19.18 -2.11 2.51
N GLY A 45 18.59 -3.11 3.18
CA GLY A 45 18.79 -3.37 4.60
C GLY A 45 18.14 -2.37 5.58
N ALA A 46 17.44 -1.33 5.12
CA ALA A 46 16.84 -0.29 5.93
C ALA A 46 15.33 -0.13 5.70
N PRO A 47 14.55 0.33 6.72
CA PRO A 47 13.13 0.61 6.55
C PRO A 47 12.86 1.57 5.40
N PHE A 48 11.81 1.30 4.64
CA PHE A 48 11.44 2.04 3.44
C PHE A 48 9.92 2.26 3.40
N LEU A 49 9.49 3.51 3.30
CA LEU A 49 8.11 3.86 3.00
C LEU A 49 7.93 3.93 1.49
N MET A 50 7.07 3.10 0.95
CA MET A 50 6.70 3.13 -0.45
C MET A 50 5.74 4.29 -0.72
N LEU A 51 6.25 5.37 -1.29
CA LEU A 51 5.47 6.44 -1.91
C LEU A 51 5.20 5.99 -3.35
N GLY A 52 4.22 5.11 -3.49
CA GLY A 52 3.93 4.39 -4.70
C GLY A 52 3.04 5.16 -5.65
N VAL A 53 3.10 4.79 -6.91
CA VAL A 53 2.18 5.17 -7.97
C VAL A 53 2.00 3.97 -8.87
N GLN A 54 0.75 3.63 -9.19
CA GLN A 54 0.47 2.61 -10.19
C GLN A 54 0.13 3.27 -11.53
N ALA A 55 0.84 2.86 -12.58
CA ALA A 55 0.52 3.27 -13.96
C ALA A 55 -0.78 2.61 -14.44
N ASN A 56 -1.41 3.15 -15.49
CA ASN A 56 -2.52 2.47 -16.16
C ASN A 56 -2.09 1.11 -16.71
N ASN A 57 -3.03 0.17 -16.75
CA ASN A 57 -2.73 -1.23 -17.07
C ASN A 57 -2.04 -1.43 -18.42
N SER A 58 -2.37 -0.59 -19.42
CA SER A 58 -1.80 -0.65 -20.77
C SER A 58 -0.56 0.24 -20.94
N SER A 59 -0.01 0.78 -19.88
CA SER A 59 1.25 1.56 -19.91
C SER A 59 2.50 0.67 -19.76
N ASN A 60 2.34 -0.63 -19.82
CA ASN A 60 3.38 -1.65 -19.68
C ASN A 60 4.14 -1.93 -21.00
N TYR A 61 4.50 -0.88 -21.72
CA TYR A 61 5.27 -0.93 -22.97
C TYR A 61 6.38 0.13 -22.98
N PRO A 62 7.53 -0.13 -23.65
CA PRO A 62 8.63 0.84 -23.73
C PRO A 62 8.19 2.21 -24.25
N ALA A 63 7.29 2.25 -25.23
CA ALA A 63 6.81 3.49 -25.83
C ALA A 63 5.96 4.34 -24.86
N MET A 64 5.46 3.76 -23.79
CA MET A 64 4.63 4.46 -22.79
C MET A 64 5.44 5.06 -21.65
N LEU A 65 6.68 4.64 -21.44
CA LEU A 65 7.50 5.13 -20.32
C LEU A 65 7.73 6.65 -20.32
N PRO A 66 7.85 7.34 -21.48
CA PRO A 66 7.86 8.80 -21.53
C PRO A 66 6.61 9.49 -20.98
N GLU A 67 5.47 8.79 -20.94
CA GLU A 67 4.20 9.28 -20.35
C GLU A 67 4.10 8.92 -18.85
N VAL A 68 4.96 8.05 -18.34
CA VAL A 68 4.95 7.56 -16.95
C VAL A 68 5.94 8.33 -16.09
N TRP A 69 7.23 8.36 -16.44
CA TRP A 69 8.29 8.88 -15.58
C TRP A 69 8.13 10.36 -15.17
N PRO A 70 7.76 11.30 -16.07
CA PRO A 70 7.64 12.70 -15.69
C PRO A 70 6.59 12.93 -14.60
N LEU A 71 5.52 12.10 -14.59
CA LEU A 71 4.46 12.22 -13.60
C LEU A 71 4.88 11.65 -12.24
N LEU A 72 5.63 10.55 -12.22
CA LEU A 72 6.23 10.04 -10.98
C LEU A 72 7.18 11.05 -10.35
N GLU A 73 8.00 11.72 -11.17
CA GLU A 73 8.91 12.77 -10.68
C GLU A 73 8.14 13.94 -10.09
N ARG A 74 7.12 14.43 -10.80
CA ARG A 74 6.25 15.50 -10.32
C ARG A 74 5.53 15.14 -9.02
N LEU A 75 5.16 13.88 -8.85
CA LEU A 75 4.52 13.37 -7.63
C LEU A 75 5.51 13.13 -6.49
N HIS A 76 6.82 13.24 -6.72
CA HIS A 76 7.86 12.84 -5.77
C HIS A 76 7.75 11.36 -5.34
N ALA A 77 7.18 10.51 -6.19
CA ALA A 77 7.06 9.08 -5.94
C ALA A 77 8.44 8.41 -6.00
N ASN A 78 8.66 7.43 -5.13
CA ASN A 78 9.90 6.64 -5.10
C ASN A 78 9.73 5.25 -5.69
N THR A 79 8.49 4.82 -5.96
CA THR A 79 8.15 3.47 -6.43
C THR A 79 7.09 3.53 -7.52
N LEU A 80 7.32 2.80 -8.60
CA LEU A 80 6.36 2.55 -9.67
C LEU A 80 5.80 1.12 -9.54
N GLU A 81 4.48 1.00 -9.50
CA GLU A 81 3.77 -0.26 -9.69
C GLU A 81 3.34 -0.36 -11.15
N ILE A 82 3.76 -1.43 -11.84
CA ILE A 82 3.55 -1.56 -13.29
C ILE A 82 3.39 -3.03 -13.71
N PRO A 83 2.48 -3.33 -14.66
CA PRO A 83 2.25 -4.68 -15.12
C PRO A 83 3.41 -5.29 -15.89
N VAL A 84 3.62 -6.59 -15.64
CA VAL A 84 4.33 -7.50 -16.52
C VAL A 84 3.34 -8.59 -16.90
N ALA A 85 2.91 -8.63 -18.15
CA ALA A 85 1.85 -9.51 -18.60
C ALA A 85 2.39 -10.87 -19.06
N TRP A 86 1.65 -11.94 -18.77
CA TRP A 86 2.01 -13.29 -19.23
C TRP A 86 2.13 -13.37 -20.75
N GLU A 87 1.20 -12.73 -21.48
CA GLU A 87 1.24 -12.68 -22.95
C GLU A 87 2.50 -11.99 -23.51
N GLN A 88 3.08 -11.04 -22.78
CA GLN A 88 4.35 -10.39 -23.14
C GLN A 88 5.54 -11.31 -22.85
N VAL A 89 5.52 -12.00 -21.71
CA VAL A 89 6.61 -12.87 -21.27
C VAL A 89 6.65 -14.19 -22.04
N GLU A 90 5.50 -14.75 -22.39
CA GLU A 90 5.39 -16.03 -23.13
C GLU A 90 4.37 -15.91 -24.28
N PRO A 91 4.67 -15.12 -25.34
CA PRO A 91 3.76 -14.90 -26.46
C PRO A 91 3.39 -16.16 -27.24
N SER A 92 4.22 -17.20 -27.17
CA SER A 92 3.97 -18.53 -27.71
C SER A 92 4.38 -19.58 -26.69
N ASP A 93 3.66 -20.70 -26.60
CA ASP A 93 3.91 -21.77 -25.63
C ASP A 93 5.39 -22.19 -25.63
N GLY A 94 6.06 -22.01 -24.48
CA GLY A 94 7.47 -22.31 -24.26
C GLY A 94 8.48 -21.32 -24.88
N LYS A 95 8.03 -20.21 -25.48
CA LYS A 95 8.91 -19.17 -26.03
C LYS A 95 8.80 -17.90 -25.21
N PHE A 96 9.90 -17.53 -24.54
CA PHE A 96 9.94 -16.40 -23.63
C PHE A 96 10.56 -15.16 -24.26
N ASP A 97 9.99 -14.00 -23.95
CA ASP A 97 10.51 -12.66 -24.28
C ASP A 97 10.54 -11.80 -23.01
N PHE A 98 11.70 -11.31 -22.66
CA PHE A 98 11.93 -10.47 -21.48
C PHE A 98 12.30 -9.04 -21.84
N SER A 99 12.20 -8.67 -23.12
CA SER A 99 12.61 -7.35 -23.63
C SER A 99 11.92 -6.19 -22.90
N TRP A 100 10.64 -6.36 -22.52
CA TRP A 100 9.93 -5.39 -21.70
C TRP A 100 10.59 -5.21 -20.32
N LEU A 101 10.90 -6.29 -19.61
CA LEU A 101 11.52 -6.25 -18.30
C LEU A 101 12.93 -5.64 -18.34
N ASP A 102 13.69 -5.92 -19.38
CA ASP A 102 15.03 -5.34 -19.59
C ASP A 102 14.96 -3.82 -19.74
N VAL A 103 14.02 -3.33 -20.55
CA VAL A 103 13.80 -1.90 -20.74
C VAL A 103 13.33 -1.25 -19.44
N LEU A 104 12.34 -1.82 -18.78
CA LEU A 104 11.77 -1.29 -17.55
C LEU A 104 12.82 -1.13 -16.45
N LEU A 105 13.68 -2.13 -16.24
CA LEU A 105 14.74 -2.07 -15.23
C LEU A 105 15.82 -1.03 -15.57
N ARG A 106 16.19 -0.93 -16.86
CA ARG A 106 17.13 0.10 -17.30
C ARG A 106 16.60 1.50 -17.01
N GLU A 107 15.35 1.77 -17.38
CA GLU A 107 14.69 3.05 -17.17
C GLU A 107 14.50 3.34 -15.66
N ALA A 108 14.08 2.35 -14.86
CA ALA A 108 13.95 2.52 -13.41
C ALA A 108 15.28 2.92 -12.74
N ARG A 109 16.42 2.39 -13.23
CA ARG A 109 17.75 2.83 -12.79
C ARG A 109 18.04 4.26 -13.18
N ALA A 110 17.73 4.64 -14.44
CA ALA A 110 17.96 6.00 -14.94
C ALA A 110 17.17 7.06 -14.15
N HIS A 111 15.96 6.72 -13.71
CA HIS A 111 15.07 7.58 -12.92
C HIS A 111 15.22 7.40 -11.41
N ASP A 112 16.13 6.54 -10.94
CA ASP A 112 16.31 6.19 -9.52
C ASP A 112 15.00 5.81 -8.80
N LYS A 113 14.20 4.96 -9.44
CA LYS A 113 12.94 4.46 -8.87
C LYS A 113 13.04 2.97 -8.49
N ARG A 114 12.24 2.58 -7.50
CA ARG A 114 11.96 1.18 -7.20
C ARG A 114 10.75 0.71 -7.98
N LEU A 115 10.63 -0.59 -8.16
CA LEU A 115 9.54 -1.22 -8.89
C LEU A 115 8.78 -2.21 -8.03
N VAL A 116 7.48 -2.24 -8.20
CA VAL A 116 6.61 -3.35 -7.84
C VAL A 116 6.08 -3.94 -9.15
N LEU A 117 6.38 -5.21 -9.41
CA LEU A 117 5.94 -5.88 -10.62
C LEU A 117 4.58 -6.53 -10.40
N LEU A 118 3.61 -6.19 -11.23
CA LEU A 118 2.27 -6.75 -11.20
C LEU A 118 2.19 -7.86 -12.26
N TRP A 119 2.25 -9.13 -11.84
CA TRP A 119 2.14 -10.27 -12.72
C TRP A 119 0.69 -10.48 -13.12
N PHE A 120 0.29 -9.91 -14.25
CA PHE A 120 -1.04 -10.09 -14.83
C PHE A 120 -1.02 -11.33 -15.73
N ALA A 121 -1.73 -12.38 -15.31
CA ALA A 121 -1.67 -13.67 -15.97
C ALA A 121 -3.05 -14.35 -16.04
N THR A 122 -3.25 -15.43 -15.26
CA THR A 122 -4.50 -16.18 -15.24
C THR A 122 -5.69 -15.29 -14.87
N TRP A 123 -5.47 -14.30 -13.98
CA TRP A 123 -6.50 -13.35 -13.56
C TRP A 123 -6.00 -11.91 -13.50
N LYS A 124 -6.72 -11.03 -14.18
CA LYS A 124 -6.71 -9.58 -14.00
C LYS A 124 -8.15 -9.10 -13.99
N ASN A 125 -8.60 -8.50 -12.88
CA ASN A 125 -10.02 -8.19 -12.64
C ASN A 125 -10.89 -9.43 -12.91
N THR A 126 -10.47 -10.55 -12.36
CA THR A 126 -11.05 -11.89 -12.51
C THR A 126 -10.94 -12.56 -13.91
N GLY A 127 -10.70 -11.80 -14.97
CA GLY A 127 -10.62 -12.33 -16.34
C GLY A 127 -9.20 -12.66 -16.80
N PRO A 128 -9.04 -13.48 -17.85
CA PRO A 128 -7.73 -13.90 -18.38
C PRO A 128 -7.15 -12.94 -19.44
N GLY A 129 -7.58 -11.69 -19.51
CA GLY A 129 -7.26 -10.76 -20.60
C GLY A 129 -5.77 -10.42 -20.77
N TYR A 130 -4.88 -10.93 -19.91
CA TYR A 130 -3.42 -10.84 -20.03
C TYR A 130 -2.76 -12.21 -20.15
N ALA A 131 -3.54 -13.29 -20.21
CA ALA A 131 -3.04 -14.60 -20.57
C ALA A 131 -2.78 -14.65 -22.08
N PRO A 132 -1.77 -15.42 -22.55
CA PRO A 132 -1.49 -15.53 -23.98
C PRO A 132 -2.66 -16.14 -24.75
N THR A 133 -2.84 -15.73 -26.01
CA THR A 133 -3.91 -16.25 -26.88
C THR A 133 -3.92 -17.77 -26.99
N TRP A 134 -2.76 -18.44 -26.90
CA TRP A 134 -2.69 -19.90 -26.93
C TRP A 134 -3.31 -20.55 -25.68
N VAL A 135 -3.38 -19.84 -24.54
CA VAL A 135 -4.11 -20.23 -23.33
C VAL A 135 -5.61 -19.95 -23.51
N GLU A 136 -5.96 -18.71 -23.91
CA GLU A 136 -7.36 -18.26 -23.93
C GLU A 136 -8.23 -19.04 -24.89
N LYS A 137 -7.69 -19.46 -26.04
CA LYS A 137 -8.44 -20.18 -27.11
C LYS A 137 -8.58 -21.67 -26.85
N ASP A 138 -7.77 -22.29 -25.99
CA ASP A 138 -7.76 -23.72 -25.74
C ASP A 138 -8.50 -24.10 -24.46
N ASN A 139 -9.81 -24.05 -24.48
CA ASN A 139 -10.65 -24.40 -23.32
C ASN A 139 -10.66 -25.91 -22.99
N GLN A 140 -10.05 -26.77 -23.77
CA GLN A 140 -9.86 -28.18 -23.42
C GLN A 140 -8.64 -28.34 -22.51
N ARG A 141 -7.53 -27.69 -22.83
CA ARG A 141 -6.31 -27.71 -22.02
C ARG A 141 -6.40 -26.78 -20.84
N PHE A 142 -7.06 -25.62 -20.99
CA PHE A 142 -7.17 -24.55 -19.98
C PHE A 142 -8.65 -24.23 -19.71
N PRO A 143 -9.36 -25.10 -18.98
CA PRO A 143 -10.80 -24.97 -18.82
C PRO A 143 -11.19 -23.74 -18.00
N ARG A 144 -12.31 -23.16 -18.39
CA ARG A 144 -12.99 -22.12 -17.64
C ARG A 144 -13.87 -22.72 -16.55
N MET A 145 -14.13 -21.93 -15.50
CA MET A 145 -15.14 -22.25 -14.49
C MET A 145 -16.48 -22.59 -15.16
N ARG A 146 -17.26 -23.45 -14.52
CA ARG A 146 -18.64 -23.76 -14.91
C ARG A 146 -19.64 -23.03 -14.02
N THR A 147 -20.70 -22.49 -14.61
CA THR A 147 -21.85 -21.99 -13.86
C THR A 147 -22.65 -23.15 -13.26
N ALA A 148 -23.57 -22.88 -12.32
CA ALA A 148 -24.47 -23.88 -11.77
C ALA A 148 -25.35 -24.54 -12.84
N ALA A 149 -25.62 -23.88 -13.99
CA ALA A 149 -26.32 -24.42 -15.15
C ALA A 149 -25.39 -25.21 -16.11
N GLY A 150 -24.12 -25.45 -15.73
CA GLY A 150 -23.15 -26.21 -16.54
C GLY A 150 -22.51 -25.45 -17.70
N LYS A 151 -22.85 -24.18 -17.91
CA LYS A 151 -22.27 -23.35 -18.98
C LYS A 151 -20.85 -22.89 -18.58
N ALA A 152 -19.96 -22.70 -19.57
CA ALA A 152 -18.66 -22.09 -19.33
C ALA A 152 -18.81 -20.62 -18.87
N HIS A 153 -18.07 -20.25 -17.85
CA HIS A 153 -17.90 -18.88 -17.41
C HIS A 153 -16.71 -18.24 -18.13
N TYR A 154 -16.50 -16.93 -18.01
CA TYR A 154 -15.34 -16.27 -18.64
C TYR A 154 -14.02 -16.51 -17.88
N VAL A 155 -14.08 -16.82 -16.58
CA VAL A 155 -12.94 -17.00 -15.68
C VAL A 155 -12.29 -18.36 -15.89
N LEU A 156 -10.94 -18.42 -15.94
CA LEU A 156 -10.20 -19.67 -15.92
C LEU A 156 -10.34 -20.35 -14.55
N SER A 157 -10.56 -21.67 -14.55
CA SER A 157 -10.80 -22.42 -13.30
C SER A 157 -9.52 -22.61 -12.49
N PRO A 158 -9.53 -22.35 -11.17
CA PRO A 158 -8.39 -22.60 -10.29
C PRO A 158 -8.10 -24.10 -10.05
N HIS A 159 -8.96 -24.99 -10.50
CA HIS A 159 -8.85 -26.41 -10.20
C HIS A 159 -8.01 -27.19 -11.23
N HIS A 160 -7.66 -26.58 -12.36
CA HIS A 160 -6.98 -27.28 -13.45
C HIS A 160 -5.47 -27.09 -13.43
N ARG A 161 -4.76 -28.22 -13.27
CA ARG A 161 -3.28 -28.27 -13.20
C ARG A 161 -2.60 -27.69 -14.45
N ALA A 162 -3.16 -27.88 -15.65
CA ALA A 162 -2.54 -27.41 -16.89
C ALA A 162 -2.39 -25.88 -16.91
N THR A 163 -3.43 -25.14 -16.44
CA THR A 163 -3.39 -23.69 -16.34
C THR A 163 -2.33 -23.24 -15.30
N LEU A 164 -2.37 -23.85 -14.12
CA LEU A 164 -1.42 -23.56 -13.04
C LEU A 164 0.03 -23.80 -13.47
N GLU A 165 0.32 -24.96 -14.10
CA GLU A 165 1.69 -25.30 -14.52
C GLU A 165 2.22 -24.37 -15.62
N ALA A 166 1.34 -23.93 -16.55
CA ALA A 166 1.72 -23.00 -17.59
C ALA A 166 2.03 -21.60 -17.01
N ASP A 167 1.15 -21.05 -16.20
CA ASP A 167 1.34 -19.77 -15.51
C ASP A 167 2.60 -19.80 -14.61
N LYS A 168 2.70 -20.83 -13.75
CA LYS A 168 3.86 -21.03 -12.87
C LYS A 168 5.17 -21.11 -13.65
N ARG A 169 5.20 -21.79 -14.78
CA ARG A 169 6.38 -21.88 -15.66
C ARG A 169 6.81 -20.51 -16.15
N ALA A 170 5.87 -19.71 -16.64
CA ALA A 170 6.14 -18.37 -17.15
C ALA A 170 6.60 -17.43 -16.02
N PHE A 171 5.92 -17.46 -14.87
CA PHE A 171 6.31 -16.70 -13.69
C PHE A 171 7.72 -17.04 -13.21
N VAL A 172 8.05 -18.32 -13.11
CA VAL A 172 9.40 -18.80 -12.72
C VAL A 172 10.46 -18.38 -13.74
N ALA A 173 10.13 -18.39 -15.05
CA ALA A 173 11.03 -17.90 -16.10
C ALA A 173 11.32 -16.40 -15.93
N MET A 174 10.30 -15.59 -15.68
CA MET A 174 10.43 -14.16 -15.33
C MET A 174 11.30 -13.96 -14.10
N MET A 175 11.05 -14.68 -13.00
CA MET A 175 11.83 -14.56 -11.76
C MET A 175 13.29 -14.98 -11.94
N ARG A 176 13.59 -15.96 -12.79
CA ARG A 176 14.99 -16.33 -13.13
C ARG A 176 15.67 -15.24 -13.92
N HIS A 177 14.99 -14.65 -14.89
CA HIS A 177 15.53 -13.53 -15.66
C HIS A 177 15.77 -12.34 -14.75
N LEU A 178 14.81 -11.96 -13.92
CA LEU A 178 14.94 -10.90 -12.91
C LEU A 178 16.16 -11.11 -12.01
N LYS A 179 16.34 -12.32 -11.46
CA LYS A 179 17.51 -12.66 -10.62
C LYS A 179 18.84 -12.41 -11.34
N ALA A 180 18.88 -12.60 -12.64
CA ALA A 180 20.11 -12.42 -13.42
C ALA A 180 20.43 -10.94 -13.67
N ILE A 181 19.42 -10.09 -13.87
CA ILE A 181 19.59 -8.71 -14.36
C ILE A 181 19.37 -7.63 -13.29
N ASP A 182 18.62 -7.91 -12.21
CA ASP A 182 18.30 -6.94 -11.15
C ASP A 182 19.21 -7.12 -9.92
N ARG A 183 20.50 -6.92 -10.09
CA ARG A 183 21.51 -7.11 -9.02
C ARG A 183 21.49 -6.02 -7.95
N ASP A 184 20.92 -4.88 -8.25
CA ASP A 184 20.76 -3.73 -7.35
C ASP A 184 19.35 -3.66 -6.74
N HIS A 185 18.56 -4.73 -6.90
CA HIS A 185 17.24 -4.92 -6.31
C HIS A 185 16.29 -3.74 -6.54
N ARG A 186 16.19 -3.26 -7.79
CA ARG A 186 15.19 -2.25 -8.17
C ARG A 186 13.78 -2.75 -7.95
N VAL A 187 13.53 -4.04 -8.18
CA VAL A 187 12.26 -4.68 -7.84
C VAL A 187 12.23 -5.01 -6.36
N ILE A 188 11.29 -4.41 -5.64
CA ILE A 188 11.19 -4.53 -4.18
C ILE A 188 10.04 -5.43 -3.73
N MET A 189 9.10 -5.73 -4.62
CA MET A 189 7.94 -6.59 -4.36
C MET A 189 7.33 -7.09 -5.66
N VAL A 190 6.62 -8.21 -5.62
CA VAL A 190 5.89 -8.76 -6.75
C VAL A 190 4.46 -9.08 -6.34
N GLN A 191 3.49 -8.77 -7.20
CA GLN A 191 2.09 -9.15 -7.06
C GLN A 191 1.76 -10.27 -8.05
N PRO A 192 1.66 -11.54 -7.64
CA PRO A 192 1.14 -12.59 -8.52
C PRO A 192 -0.38 -12.44 -8.68
N GLN A 193 -0.84 -12.24 -9.90
CA GLN A 193 -2.23 -12.00 -10.28
C GLN A 193 -2.78 -10.65 -9.79
N ASN A 194 -4.00 -10.29 -10.20
CA ASN A 194 -4.65 -9.04 -9.77
C ASN A 194 -6.15 -9.20 -9.62
N GLU A 195 -6.69 -8.75 -8.47
CA GLU A 195 -8.12 -8.77 -8.16
C GLU A 195 -8.80 -10.06 -8.59
N VAL A 196 -8.30 -11.15 -8.03
CA VAL A 196 -8.61 -12.52 -8.41
C VAL A 196 -9.98 -12.98 -7.98
N GLY A 197 -10.44 -14.08 -8.55
CA GLY A 197 -11.72 -14.71 -8.22
C GLY A 197 -12.72 -14.67 -9.38
N SER A 198 -13.99 -14.44 -9.08
CA SER A 198 -15.06 -14.41 -10.09
C SER A 198 -16.15 -13.40 -9.75
N TYR A 199 -16.65 -12.69 -10.77
CA TYR A 199 -17.87 -11.91 -10.66
C TYR A 199 -19.07 -12.73 -11.20
N GLY A 200 -20.24 -12.47 -10.66
CA GLY A 200 -21.49 -13.04 -11.12
C GLY A 200 -21.77 -14.49 -10.68
N GLN A 201 -20.76 -15.17 -10.11
CA GLN A 201 -20.96 -16.47 -9.47
C GLN A 201 -19.99 -16.65 -8.29
N PRO A 202 -20.39 -17.42 -7.24
CA PRO A 202 -19.59 -17.49 -6.01
C PRO A 202 -18.42 -18.47 -6.11
N ARG A 203 -18.43 -19.47 -7.02
CA ARG A 203 -17.38 -20.47 -7.24
C ARG A 203 -17.52 -21.20 -8.56
N ASP A 204 -16.58 -22.07 -8.87
CA ASP A 204 -16.69 -23.05 -9.94
C ASP A 204 -17.68 -24.18 -9.56
N PHE A 205 -18.59 -24.53 -10.48
CA PHE A 205 -19.54 -25.64 -10.37
C PHE A 205 -19.20 -26.82 -11.29
N GLY A 206 -17.97 -26.86 -11.82
CA GLY A 206 -17.47 -28.00 -12.61
C GLY A 206 -17.39 -29.28 -11.77
N PRO A 207 -17.31 -30.46 -12.41
CA PRO A 207 -17.32 -31.75 -11.69
C PRO A 207 -16.24 -31.87 -10.62
N GLU A 208 -15.02 -31.45 -10.91
CA GLU A 208 -13.91 -31.46 -9.96
C GLU A 208 -14.18 -30.54 -8.77
N ALA A 209 -14.59 -29.30 -9.01
CA ALA A 209 -14.95 -28.33 -7.99
C ALA A 209 -16.11 -28.84 -7.11
N GLN A 210 -17.12 -29.49 -7.71
CA GLN A 210 -18.24 -30.08 -6.94
C GLN A 210 -17.78 -31.22 -6.02
N ALA A 211 -16.88 -32.08 -6.50
CA ALA A 211 -16.32 -33.15 -5.68
C ALA A 211 -15.52 -32.61 -4.48
N LEU A 212 -14.68 -31.57 -4.71
CA LEU A 212 -13.92 -30.89 -3.66
C LEU A 212 -14.82 -30.14 -2.68
N PHE A 213 -15.90 -29.52 -3.16
CA PHE A 213 -16.85 -28.79 -2.31
C PHE A 213 -17.66 -29.72 -1.39
N ALA A 214 -17.96 -30.93 -1.86
CA ALA A 214 -18.65 -31.95 -1.06
C ALA A 214 -17.77 -32.55 0.05
N ALA A 215 -16.45 -32.43 -0.07
CA ALA A 215 -15.51 -32.93 0.93
C ALA A 215 -15.45 -32.02 2.18
N ALA A 216 -14.76 -32.49 3.22
CA ALA A 216 -14.43 -31.65 4.37
C ALA A 216 -13.48 -30.52 3.99
N VAL A 217 -13.51 -29.43 4.76
CA VAL A 217 -12.49 -28.36 4.62
C VAL A 217 -11.10 -28.96 4.87
N PRO A 218 -10.06 -28.49 4.15
CA PRO A 218 -8.71 -29.00 4.31
C PRO A 218 -8.17 -28.84 5.74
N ASP A 219 -7.36 -29.78 6.22
CA ASP A 219 -6.80 -29.80 7.58
C ASP A 219 -6.07 -28.51 7.96
N ALA A 220 -5.36 -27.90 7.01
CA ALA A 220 -4.65 -26.64 7.25
C ALA A 220 -5.65 -25.50 7.58
N LEU A 221 -6.76 -25.42 6.86
CA LEU A 221 -7.82 -24.45 7.13
C LEU A 221 -8.55 -24.77 8.42
N ALA A 222 -8.88 -26.05 8.66
CA ALA A 222 -9.52 -26.50 9.88
C ALA A 222 -8.70 -26.12 11.13
N ARG A 223 -7.39 -26.33 11.08
CA ARG A 223 -6.47 -25.94 12.17
C ARG A 223 -6.39 -24.42 12.35
N ALA A 224 -6.30 -23.67 11.26
CA ALA A 224 -6.21 -22.20 11.33
C ALA A 224 -7.46 -21.57 11.94
N LEU A 225 -8.64 -22.12 11.63
CA LEU A 225 -9.93 -21.62 12.12
C LEU A 225 -10.39 -22.25 13.45
N GLY A 226 -9.74 -23.34 13.90
CA GLY A 226 -10.24 -24.13 15.03
C GLY A 226 -11.59 -24.80 14.77
N LYS A 227 -11.93 -25.09 13.51
CA LYS A 227 -13.22 -25.64 13.06
C LYS A 227 -13.00 -26.73 12.02
N SER A 228 -13.79 -27.79 12.05
CA SER A 228 -13.74 -28.90 11.10
C SER A 228 -15.12 -29.27 10.60
N GLY A 229 -15.20 -29.94 9.45
CA GLY A 229 -16.44 -30.39 8.83
C GLY A 229 -16.50 -30.03 7.35
N THR A 230 -17.71 -30.05 6.77
CA THR A 230 -17.93 -29.62 5.39
C THR A 230 -17.85 -28.10 5.25
N TRP A 231 -17.65 -27.60 4.04
CA TRP A 231 -17.67 -26.15 3.75
C TRP A 231 -18.93 -25.47 4.29
N ALA A 232 -20.09 -26.09 4.07
CA ALA A 232 -21.38 -25.58 4.56
C ALA A 232 -21.45 -25.54 6.10
N SER A 233 -20.91 -26.54 6.80
CA SER A 233 -20.95 -26.57 8.28
C SER A 233 -20.00 -25.56 8.91
N VAL A 234 -18.85 -25.28 8.26
CA VAL A 234 -17.83 -24.34 8.76
C VAL A 234 -18.17 -22.89 8.46
N PHE A 235 -18.66 -22.61 7.25
CA PHE A 235 -18.85 -21.24 6.75
C PHE A 235 -20.31 -20.80 6.54
N GLY A 236 -21.28 -21.73 6.63
CA GLY A 236 -22.68 -21.40 6.45
C GLY A 236 -22.97 -20.75 5.10
N GLY A 237 -23.57 -19.57 5.09
CA GLY A 237 -23.88 -18.82 3.87
C GLY A 237 -22.67 -18.29 3.08
N LEU A 238 -21.46 -18.38 3.65
CA LEU A 238 -20.21 -18.01 2.99
C LEU A 238 -19.44 -19.21 2.41
N ALA A 239 -20.03 -20.42 2.45
CA ALA A 239 -19.33 -21.65 2.07
C ALA A 239 -18.78 -21.60 0.64
N ASP A 240 -19.56 -21.16 -0.33
CA ASP A 240 -19.14 -21.05 -1.74
C ASP A 240 -17.97 -20.05 -1.89
N SER A 241 -18.06 -18.88 -1.25
CA SER A 241 -17.01 -17.85 -1.34
C SER A 241 -15.72 -18.29 -0.64
N ALA A 242 -15.82 -18.95 0.52
CA ALA A 242 -14.67 -19.48 1.25
C ALA A 242 -13.98 -20.62 0.49
N PHE A 243 -14.75 -21.49 -0.16
CA PHE A 243 -14.23 -22.53 -1.05
C PHE A 243 -13.45 -21.91 -2.20
N ASN A 244 -14.04 -20.92 -2.89
CA ASN A 244 -13.38 -20.25 -4.00
C ASN A 244 -12.11 -19.52 -3.56
N ALA A 245 -12.17 -18.82 -2.41
CA ALA A 245 -11.02 -18.12 -1.83
C ALA A 245 -9.87 -19.09 -1.49
N TRP A 246 -10.19 -20.25 -0.90
CA TRP A 246 -9.19 -21.27 -0.59
C TRP A 246 -8.48 -21.78 -1.86
N HIS A 247 -9.22 -22.18 -2.86
CA HIS A 247 -8.64 -22.80 -4.07
C HIS A 247 -7.90 -21.77 -4.93
N THR A 248 -8.40 -20.55 -5.03
CA THR A 248 -7.70 -19.44 -5.70
C THR A 248 -6.39 -19.10 -4.97
N ALA A 249 -6.43 -19.00 -3.64
CA ALA A 249 -5.24 -18.74 -2.84
C ALA A 249 -4.20 -19.85 -2.95
N ARG A 250 -4.61 -21.14 -2.92
CA ARG A 250 -3.71 -22.29 -3.14
C ARG A 250 -3.04 -22.29 -4.50
N TYR A 251 -3.79 -21.94 -5.56
CA TYR A 251 -3.24 -21.78 -6.90
C TYR A 251 -2.11 -20.74 -6.91
N ILE A 252 -2.37 -19.58 -6.33
CA ILE A 252 -1.41 -18.48 -6.29
C ILE A 252 -0.23 -18.80 -5.37
N ASP A 253 -0.46 -19.50 -4.27
CA ASP A 253 0.60 -19.95 -3.36
C ASP A 253 1.63 -20.83 -4.05
N GLU A 254 1.20 -21.76 -4.92
CA GLU A 254 2.13 -22.61 -5.68
C GLU A 254 3.00 -21.79 -6.66
N ILE A 255 2.43 -20.75 -7.27
CA ILE A 255 3.17 -19.83 -8.15
C ILE A 255 4.17 -19.01 -7.32
N ALA A 256 3.71 -18.45 -6.20
CA ALA A 256 4.54 -17.66 -5.29
C ALA A 256 5.69 -18.48 -4.71
N ALA A 257 5.41 -19.69 -4.20
CA ALA A 257 6.42 -20.61 -3.68
C ALA A 257 7.52 -20.92 -4.73
N ALA A 258 7.11 -21.20 -5.97
CA ALA A 258 8.04 -21.49 -7.05
C ALA A 258 8.89 -20.26 -7.44
N GLY A 259 8.30 -19.07 -7.45
CA GLY A 259 9.03 -17.82 -7.70
C GLY A 259 10.02 -17.48 -6.58
N ARG A 260 9.60 -17.58 -5.31
CA ARG A 260 10.44 -17.34 -4.14
C ARG A 260 11.62 -18.31 -4.05
N ALA A 261 11.43 -19.55 -4.48
CA ALA A 261 12.54 -20.51 -4.57
C ALA A 261 13.65 -20.06 -5.56
N VAL A 262 13.34 -19.19 -6.51
CA VAL A 262 14.30 -18.59 -7.45
C VAL A 262 14.87 -17.28 -6.91
N LEU A 263 13.99 -16.37 -6.48
CA LEU A 263 14.33 -15.05 -5.96
C LEU A 263 13.31 -14.67 -4.87
N ASP A 264 13.76 -14.67 -3.62
CA ASP A 264 12.92 -14.53 -2.43
C ASP A 264 12.55 -13.06 -2.16
N LEU A 265 11.71 -12.49 -3.03
CA LEU A 265 11.14 -11.16 -2.87
C LEU A 265 9.82 -11.24 -2.09
N PRO A 266 9.44 -10.18 -1.34
CA PRO A 266 8.11 -10.05 -0.77
C PRO A 266 7.04 -10.14 -1.87
N MET A 267 5.94 -10.84 -1.55
CA MET A 267 4.80 -10.98 -2.47
C MET A 267 3.49 -10.60 -1.79
N PHE A 268 2.60 -9.98 -2.57
CA PHE A 268 1.26 -9.65 -2.08
C PHE A 268 0.18 -9.99 -3.11
N CYS A 269 -1.05 -10.14 -2.63
CA CYS A 269 -2.24 -10.21 -3.50
C CYS A 269 -3.24 -9.14 -3.07
N ASN A 270 -3.86 -8.51 -4.05
CA ASN A 270 -4.85 -7.47 -3.85
C ASN A 270 -6.29 -7.97 -4.00
N ALA A 271 -7.24 -7.20 -3.51
CA ALA A 271 -8.65 -7.55 -3.49
C ALA A 271 -9.55 -6.44 -4.02
N ALA A 272 -10.42 -6.79 -4.97
CA ALA A 272 -11.63 -6.03 -5.24
C ALA A 272 -12.59 -6.20 -4.04
N LEU A 273 -12.95 -5.11 -3.38
CA LEU A 273 -13.56 -5.11 -2.06
C LEU A 273 -15.08 -5.11 -2.09
N SER A 274 -15.69 -5.87 -1.18
CA SER A 274 -17.11 -5.78 -0.83
C SER A 274 -17.32 -4.84 0.36
N ASP A 275 -18.59 -4.39 0.58
CA ASP A 275 -18.93 -3.49 1.69
C ASP A 275 -18.55 -4.10 3.05
N PRO A 276 -17.67 -3.45 3.84
CA PRO A 276 -17.16 -3.98 5.10
C PRO A 276 -18.21 -3.95 6.24
N PHE A 277 -19.33 -3.27 6.04
CA PHE A 277 -20.44 -3.19 7.00
C PHE A 277 -21.60 -4.13 6.66
N ALA A 278 -21.57 -4.81 5.52
CA ALA A 278 -22.62 -5.76 5.14
C ALA A 278 -22.69 -6.96 6.11
N LYS A 279 -23.89 -7.27 6.57
CA LYS A 279 -24.16 -8.43 7.46
C LYS A 279 -25.38 -9.21 6.94
N PRO A 280 -25.25 -10.46 6.52
CA PRO A 280 -23.97 -11.16 6.30
C PRO A 280 -23.13 -10.47 5.23
N PRO A 281 -21.81 -10.70 5.21
CA PRO A 281 -20.97 -10.21 4.13
C PRO A 281 -21.56 -10.61 2.78
N LYS A 282 -21.86 -9.61 1.95
CA LYS A 282 -22.35 -9.86 0.60
C LYS A 282 -21.16 -9.65 -0.33
N SER A 283 -20.97 -10.57 -1.25
CA SER A 283 -19.97 -10.43 -2.29
C SER A 283 -20.34 -9.28 -3.25
N GLY A 284 -19.98 -8.06 -2.91
CA GLY A 284 -19.95 -6.95 -3.86
C GLY A 284 -18.64 -6.92 -4.64
N GLY A 285 -17.58 -7.54 -4.08
CA GLY A 285 -16.29 -7.78 -4.72
C GLY A 285 -16.24 -9.10 -5.48
N ALA A 286 -15.07 -9.45 -5.98
CA ALA A 286 -14.82 -10.73 -6.62
C ALA A 286 -14.84 -11.87 -5.60
N SER A 287 -15.66 -12.88 -5.79
CA SER A 287 -15.62 -14.10 -4.98
C SER A 287 -14.34 -14.87 -5.26
N GLY A 288 -13.54 -15.13 -4.22
CA GLY A 288 -12.27 -15.85 -4.34
C GLY A 288 -11.04 -15.01 -4.03
N GLY A 289 -11.15 -13.67 -4.08
CA GLY A 289 -10.07 -12.77 -3.68
C GLY A 289 -9.88 -12.69 -2.15
N PRO A 290 -8.79 -12.03 -1.68
CA PRO A 290 -8.51 -11.79 -0.28
C PRO A 290 -9.36 -10.64 0.31
N ASP A 291 -10.67 -10.65 0.03
CA ASP A 291 -11.60 -9.67 0.56
C ASP A 291 -11.63 -9.72 2.10
N TRP A 292 -12.00 -8.62 2.74
CA TRP A 292 -11.89 -8.39 4.18
C TRP A 292 -12.39 -9.55 5.07
N HIS A 293 -13.39 -10.29 4.62
CA HIS A 293 -13.98 -11.43 5.34
C HIS A 293 -13.35 -12.79 4.98
N MET A 294 -12.39 -12.81 4.04
CA MET A 294 -11.67 -14.01 3.59
C MET A 294 -10.17 -13.99 3.93
N ILE A 295 -9.71 -12.97 4.66
CA ILE A 295 -8.28 -12.82 5.01
C ILE A 295 -7.74 -14.08 5.73
N ASP A 296 -8.49 -14.64 6.69
CA ASP A 296 -8.05 -15.84 7.43
C ASP A 296 -7.95 -17.07 6.53
N VAL A 297 -8.86 -17.21 5.55
CA VAL A 297 -8.80 -18.28 4.55
C VAL A 297 -7.55 -18.13 3.68
N TRP A 298 -7.26 -16.91 3.22
CA TRP A 298 -6.07 -16.61 2.42
C TRP A 298 -4.77 -16.84 3.17
N LYS A 299 -4.67 -16.38 4.42
CA LYS A 299 -3.49 -16.59 5.27
C LYS A 299 -3.23 -18.07 5.55
N ALA A 300 -4.28 -18.89 5.67
CA ALA A 300 -4.17 -20.34 5.83
C ALA A 300 -3.81 -21.05 4.52
N ALA A 301 -4.30 -20.58 3.38
CA ALA A 301 -4.14 -21.19 2.07
C ALA A 301 -2.80 -20.84 1.39
N ALA A 302 -2.33 -19.58 1.56
CA ALA A 302 -1.21 -19.02 0.80
C ALA A 302 -0.08 -18.50 1.72
N PRO A 303 0.67 -19.39 2.40
CA PRO A 303 1.75 -18.99 3.30
C PRO A 303 2.94 -18.30 2.60
N HIS A 304 3.07 -18.40 1.26
CA HIS A 304 4.11 -17.73 0.49
C HIS A 304 3.69 -16.34 -0.02
N ILE A 305 2.45 -15.92 0.27
CA ILE A 305 1.97 -14.54 0.09
C ILE A 305 2.10 -13.81 1.43
N ASP A 306 3.01 -12.86 1.50
CA ASP A 306 3.31 -12.13 2.73
C ASP A 306 2.15 -11.21 3.14
N ILE A 307 1.54 -10.55 2.16
CA ILE A 307 0.52 -9.52 2.37
C ILE A 307 -0.72 -9.82 1.55
N VAL A 308 -1.88 -9.71 2.18
CA VAL A 308 -3.16 -9.49 1.49
C VAL A 308 -3.53 -8.02 1.61
N ALA A 309 -3.88 -7.38 0.50
CA ALA A 309 -3.96 -5.94 0.39
C ALA A 309 -5.31 -5.45 -0.17
N PRO A 310 -5.86 -4.32 0.30
CA PRO A 310 -7.11 -3.77 -0.18
C PRO A 310 -6.91 -2.77 -1.32
N ASP A 311 -7.71 -2.88 -2.39
CA ASP A 311 -7.83 -1.86 -3.43
C ASP A 311 -8.99 -0.94 -3.09
N ILE A 312 -8.68 0.24 -2.54
CA ILE A 312 -9.69 1.07 -1.91
C ILE A 312 -10.15 2.19 -2.83
N TYR A 313 -11.29 1.97 -3.51
CA TYR A 313 -11.92 2.95 -4.38
C TYR A 313 -13.18 3.59 -3.78
N ASN A 314 -13.39 3.46 -2.47
CA ASN A 314 -14.52 4.07 -1.79
C ASN A 314 -14.15 5.44 -1.21
N ARG A 315 -14.91 6.48 -1.58
CA ARG A 315 -14.71 7.86 -1.13
C ARG A 315 -15.25 8.15 0.25
N ASP A 316 -16.04 7.22 0.84
CA ASP A 316 -16.59 7.39 2.18
C ASP A 316 -15.49 7.18 3.22
N PRO A 317 -15.17 8.17 4.06
CA PRO A 317 -14.08 8.07 5.05
C PRO A 317 -14.31 6.96 6.08
N LYS A 318 -15.57 6.67 6.44
CA LYS A 318 -15.89 5.59 7.40
C LYS A 318 -15.62 4.23 6.79
N VAL A 319 -16.00 4.03 5.53
CA VAL A 319 -15.71 2.79 4.79
C VAL A 319 -14.22 2.63 4.58
N TYR A 320 -13.53 3.70 4.17
CA TYR A 320 -12.08 3.68 3.97
C TYR A 320 -11.34 3.32 5.27
N ALA A 321 -11.69 3.97 6.37
CA ALA A 321 -11.10 3.70 7.68
C ALA A 321 -11.34 2.25 8.17
N GLU A 322 -12.50 1.67 7.85
CA GLU A 322 -12.80 0.29 8.19
C GLU A 322 -11.92 -0.70 7.41
N TYR A 323 -11.69 -0.48 6.11
CA TYR A 323 -10.72 -1.28 5.36
C TYR A 323 -9.31 -1.17 5.95
N LEU A 324 -8.84 0.05 6.27
CA LEU A 324 -7.53 0.21 6.92
C LEU A 324 -7.47 -0.58 8.24
N ARG A 325 -8.54 -0.58 9.03
CA ARG A 325 -8.63 -1.31 10.31
C ARG A 325 -8.55 -2.83 10.13
N VAL A 326 -9.25 -3.36 9.14
CA VAL A 326 -9.36 -4.81 8.93
C VAL A 326 -8.08 -5.39 8.35
N TYR A 327 -7.41 -4.67 7.44
CA TYR A 327 -6.17 -5.15 6.80
C TYR A 327 -4.91 -4.86 7.62
N ALA A 328 -4.92 -3.86 8.52
CA ALA A 328 -3.82 -3.60 9.46
C ALA A 328 -3.85 -4.62 10.61
N ARG A 329 -3.18 -5.74 10.44
CA ARG A 329 -3.16 -6.86 11.41
C ARG A 329 -1.73 -7.15 11.88
N PRO A 330 -1.57 -7.73 13.08
CA PRO A 330 -0.25 -8.19 13.52
C PRO A 330 0.38 -9.25 12.60
N ASP A 331 -0.42 -10.02 11.85
CA ASP A 331 -0.01 -11.05 10.90
C ASP A 331 -0.08 -10.61 9.44
N ASN A 332 -0.41 -9.32 9.18
CA ASN A 332 -0.55 -8.77 7.84
C ASN A 332 -0.12 -7.30 7.81
N ALA A 333 0.96 -6.97 7.13
CA ALA A 333 1.37 -5.60 6.92
C ALA A 333 0.29 -4.84 6.12
N LEU A 334 0.02 -3.59 6.49
CA LEU A 334 -0.88 -2.76 5.71
C LEU A 334 -0.14 -2.18 4.50
N LEU A 335 -0.59 -2.54 3.32
CA LEU A 335 -0.20 -1.97 2.03
C LEU A 335 -1.46 -1.53 1.32
N ILE A 336 -1.48 -0.33 0.74
CA ILE A 336 -2.55 0.12 -0.15
C ILE A 336 -1.96 0.18 -1.57
N PRO A 337 -2.04 -0.94 -2.33
CA PRO A 337 -1.43 -1.01 -3.66
C PRO A 337 -2.29 -0.31 -4.71
N GLU A 338 -3.59 -0.17 -4.44
CA GLU A 338 -4.49 0.60 -5.30
C GLU A 338 -5.44 1.47 -4.49
N THR A 339 -5.57 2.73 -4.89
CA THR A 339 -6.64 3.62 -4.44
C THR A 339 -6.98 4.61 -5.56
N GLY A 340 -8.13 5.29 -5.47
CA GLY A 340 -8.50 6.28 -6.47
C GLY A 340 -7.51 7.44 -6.53
N ASN A 341 -7.35 8.01 -7.73
CA ASN A 341 -6.47 9.15 -7.99
C ASN A 341 -7.20 10.51 -8.00
N ALA A 342 -8.48 10.56 -7.62
CA ALA A 342 -9.17 11.84 -7.46
C ALA A 342 -8.68 12.58 -6.20
N GLU A 343 -8.74 13.93 -6.22
CA GLU A 343 -8.21 14.81 -5.18
C GLU A 343 -8.60 14.38 -3.77
N GLU A 344 -9.86 13.99 -3.57
CA GLU A 344 -10.38 13.60 -2.26
C GLU A 344 -9.77 12.33 -1.67
N TYR A 345 -9.15 11.44 -2.48
CA TYR A 345 -8.46 10.27 -1.95
C TYR A 345 -7.12 10.63 -1.28
N ALA A 346 -6.50 11.72 -1.67
CA ALA A 346 -5.20 12.12 -1.15
C ALA A 346 -5.20 12.35 0.38
N ARG A 347 -6.36 12.70 1.00
CA ARG A 347 -6.48 12.83 2.46
C ARG A 347 -6.28 11.51 3.20
N PHE A 348 -6.60 10.37 2.57
CA PHE A 348 -6.48 9.05 3.19
C PHE A 348 -5.03 8.59 3.37
N PHE A 349 -4.08 9.24 2.71
CA PHE A 349 -2.66 9.04 2.97
C PHE A 349 -2.33 9.22 4.47
N TRP A 350 -2.90 10.23 5.12
CA TRP A 350 -2.69 10.49 6.54
C TRP A 350 -3.18 9.35 7.43
N SER A 351 -4.41 8.90 7.22
CA SER A 351 -4.98 7.79 7.99
C SER A 351 -4.29 6.46 7.70
N ALA A 352 -3.87 6.21 6.46
CA ALA A 352 -3.11 5.03 6.08
C ALA A 352 -1.76 4.97 6.82
N LEU A 353 -0.96 6.05 6.79
CA LEU A 353 0.28 6.13 7.55
C LEU A 353 0.06 5.98 9.05
N GLY A 354 -1.04 6.55 9.57
CA GLY A 354 -1.42 6.43 10.98
C GLY A 354 -1.78 5.00 11.40
N LYS A 355 -2.19 4.15 10.48
CA LYS A 355 -2.42 2.72 10.68
C LYS A 355 -1.17 1.85 10.41
N GLY A 356 -0.02 2.50 10.16
CA GLY A 356 1.25 1.82 9.92
C GLY A 356 1.40 1.26 8.52
N ALA A 357 0.77 1.88 7.52
CA ALA A 357 0.94 1.49 6.13
C ALA A 357 2.41 1.56 5.71
N ILE A 358 2.91 0.48 5.09
CA ILE A 358 4.26 0.40 4.52
C ILE A 358 4.34 0.98 3.11
N GLY A 359 3.18 1.21 2.49
CA GLY A 359 3.05 1.81 1.16
C GLY A 359 1.65 2.31 0.87
N PHE A 360 1.59 3.26 -0.06
CA PHE A 360 0.34 3.86 -0.56
C PHE A 360 0.54 4.21 -2.03
N ALA A 361 -0.33 3.69 -2.92
CA ALA A 361 -0.20 3.86 -4.36
C ALA A 361 -1.56 4.20 -5.01
N PRO A 362 -1.79 5.44 -5.41
CA PRO A 362 -2.94 5.77 -6.26
C PRO A 362 -2.75 5.20 -7.67
N PHE A 363 -3.83 4.64 -8.23
CA PHE A 363 -3.87 4.03 -9.56
C PHE A 363 -4.11 5.05 -10.67
N GLY A 364 -3.46 4.83 -11.81
CA GLY A 364 -3.73 5.57 -13.05
C GLY A 364 -3.03 6.93 -13.10
N PHE A 365 -1.83 7.01 -12.57
CA PHE A 365 -0.98 8.20 -12.69
C PHE A 365 0.03 8.05 -13.83
N ASP A 366 -0.43 8.27 -15.05
CA ASP A 366 0.38 8.51 -16.23
C ASP A 366 -0.27 9.54 -17.15
N ALA A 367 0.45 10.07 -18.13
CA ALA A 367 -0.03 11.13 -19.01
C ALA A 367 -0.78 10.61 -20.26
N THR A 368 -1.28 9.37 -20.24
CA THR A 368 -2.00 8.78 -21.39
C THR A 368 -3.37 9.41 -21.65
N GLY A 369 -3.90 10.17 -20.69
CA GLY A 369 -5.24 10.74 -20.77
C GLY A 369 -6.35 9.73 -20.48
N TYR A 370 -6.05 8.49 -20.16
CA TYR A 370 -7.04 7.52 -19.72
C TYR A 370 -7.62 7.92 -18.36
N SER A 371 -8.95 7.79 -18.21
CA SER A 371 -9.66 8.11 -16.98
C SER A 371 -10.32 6.88 -16.39
N ASN A 372 -10.05 6.62 -15.11
CA ASN A 372 -10.70 5.56 -14.34
C ASN A 372 -11.98 6.04 -13.63
N TYR A 373 -12.58 7.14 -14.09
CA TYR A 373 -13.85 7.63 -13.54
C TYR A 373 -14.98 6.60 -13.75
N PRO A 374 -15.86 6.35 -12.75
CA PRO A 374 -16.02 7.08 -11.49
C PRO A 374 -15.16 6.60 -10.32
N LEU A 375 -14.32 5.60 -10.46
CA LEU A 375 -13.44 5.11 -9.39
C LEU A 375 -12.35 6.14 -9.05
N GLY A 376 -11.70 6.70 -10.07
CA GLY A 376 -10.71 7.77 -9.93
C GLY A 376 -11.24 9.14 -10.36
N ALA A 377 -10.31 10.03 -10.71
CA ALA A 377 -10.57 11.36 -11.25
C ALA A 377 -11.13 11.31 -12.67
N LYS A 378 -11.90 12.32 -13.06
CA LYS A 378 -12.33 12.48 -14.47
C LYS A 378 -11.16 12.80 -15.40
N GLN A 379 -10.16 13.47 -14.88
CA GLN A 379 -8.90 13.83 -15.56
C GLN A 379 -7.82 14.11 -14.52
N LEU A 380 -6.57 13.93 -14.88
CA LEU A 380 -5.42 14.29 -14.06
C LEU A 380 -5.03 15.74 -14.33
N ASP A 381 -5.74 16.69 -13.73
CA ASP A 381 -5.36 18.10 -13.78
C ASP A 381 -4.31 18.47 -12.73
N ALA A 382 -3.89 19.74 -12.73
CA ALA A 382 -2.86 20.22 -11.82
C ALA A 382 -3.27 20.09 -10.34
N ALA A 383 -4.54 20.35 -10.01
CA ALA A 383 -5.05 20.26 -8.64
C ALA A 383 -5.08 18.81 -8.14
N THR A 384 -5.53 17.88 -8.98
CA THR A 384 -5.55 16.44 -8.70
C THR A 384 -4.14 15.90 -8.43
N ILE A 385 -3.16 16.29 -9.26
CA ILE A 385 -1.77 15.87 -9.07
C ILE A 385 -1.20 16.47 -7.79
N GLU A 386 -1.41 17.79 -7.54
CA GLU A 386 -0.87 18.49 -6.38
C GLU A 386 -1.43 17.94 -5.06
N ALA A 387 -2.65 17.46 -5.06
CA ALA A 387 -3.26 16.86 -3.87
C ALA A 387 -2.43 15.68 -3.31
N PHE A 388 -1.79 14.90 -4.17
CA PHE A 388 -0.87 13.81 -3.78
C PHE A 388 0.58 14.30 -3.69
N ALA A 389 1.03 15.08 -4.67
CA ALA A 389 2.41 15.56 -4.78
C ALA A 389 2.87 16.32 -3.55
N SER A 390 2.04 17.22 -2.99
CA SER A 390 2.38 17.98 -1.79
C SER A 390 2.66 17.09 -0.57
N LYS A 391 1.94 15.99 -0.42
CA LYS A 391 2.15 15.03 0.68
C LYS A 391 3.40 14.19 0.45
N TYR A 392 3.58 13.69 -0.76
CA TYR A 392 4.77 12.92 -1.12
C TYR A 392 6.03 13.77 -1.04
N ALA A 393 5.99 15.05 -1.45
CA ALA A 393 7.10 15.98 -1.30
C ALA A 393 7.55 16.15 0.16
N LEU A 394 6.59 16.17 1.12
CA LEU A 394 6.91 16.22 2.54
C LEU A 394 7.63 14.95 3.01
N PHE A 395 7.16 13.78 2.56
CA PHE A 395 7.67 12.49 3.04
C PHE A 395 8.86 11.94 2.25
N ALA A 396 9.04 12.29 0.98
CA ALA A 396 10.12 11.75 0.14
C ALA A 396 11.52 11.89 0.76
N PRO A 397 11.93 13.06 1.30
CA PRO A 397 13.26 13.20 1.92
C PRO A 397 13.40 12.42 3.24
N MET A 398 12.29 12.01 3.88
CA MET A 398 12.28 11.30 5.16
C MET A 398 11.59 9.94 5.10
N ALA A 399 11.38 9.37 3.93
CA ALA A 399 10.62 8.13 3.75
C ALA A 399 11.19 6.97 4.59
N ARG A 400 12.51 6.83 4.64
CA ARG A 400 13.19 5.82 5.47
C ARG A 400 13.06 6.13 6.96
N GLN A 401 13.17 7.39 7.35
CA GLN A 401 13.02 7.79 8.75
C GLN A 401 11.60 7.59 9.25
N TRP A 402 10.59 7.93 8.44
CA TRP A 402 9.20 7.67 8.79
C TRP A 402 8.93 6.15 8.93
N ALA A 403 9.38 5.34 7.99
CA ALA A 403 9.22 3.89 8.05
C ALA A 403 9.85 3.30 9.32
N LYS A 404 11.03 3.81 9.74
CA LYS A 404 11.66 3.42 11.00
C LYS A 404 10.81 3.85 12.21
N ILE A 405 10.33 5.09 12.22
CA ILE A 405 9.46 5.61 13.28
C ILE A 405 8.18 4.77 13.39
N ALA A 406 7.52 4.48 12.30
CA ALA A 406 6.29 3.68 12.29
C ALA A 406 6.52 2.22 12.77
N LEU A 407 7.70 1.65 12.52
CA LEU A 407 8.08 0.32 13.03
C LEU A 407 8.33 0.35 14.56
N GLU A 408 8.93 1.42 15.08
CA GLU A 408 9.41 1.52 16.46
C GLU A 408 8.40 2.16 17.41
N HIS A 409 7.55 3.07 16.93
CA HIS A 409 6.68 3.91 17.73
C HIS A 409 5.19 3.72 17.37
N PRO A 410 4.28 3.98 18.33
CA PRO A 410 2.85 4.04 18.04
C PRO A 410 2.54 5.20 17.09
N THR A 411 1.65 4.95 16.12
CA THR A 411 1.16 5.96 15.18
C THR A 411 -0.36 6.03 15.18
N TRP A 412 -0.90 7.18 14.86
CA TRP A 412 -2.31 7.44 14.62
C TRP A 412 -2.48 8.46 13.51
N GLY A 413 -3.55 8.36 12.74
CA GLY A 413 -3.85 9.32 11.68
C GLY A 413 -5.33 9.52 11.50
N ALA A 414 -5.69 10.74 11.12
CA ALA A 414 -7.06 11.18 10.84
C ALA A 414 -7.15 11.77 9.43
N ALA A 415 -8.27 11.52 8.77
CA ALA A 415 -8.64 12.12 7.49
C ALA A 415 -10.05 12.68 7.60
N LYS A 416 -10.25 13.92 7.17
CA LYS A 416 -11.54 14.62 7.29
C LYS A 416 -12.71 13.77 6.80
N GLY A 417 -13.70 13.57 7.68
CA GLY A 417 -14.97 12.96 7.39
C GLY A 417 -15.93 13.86 6.62
N LYS A 418 -17.08 13.33 6.18
CA LYS A 418 -18.11 14.12 5.48
C LYS A 418 -18.74 15.21 6.35
N ASP A 419 -18.91 14.91 7.63
CA ASP A 419 -19.47 15.77 8.65
C ASP A 419 -18.43 16.67 9.33
N ALA A 420 -17.16 16.55 8.91
CA ALA A 420 -16.01 17.25 9.50
C ALA A 420 -15.94 17.14 11.04
N ALA A 421 -16.47 16.04 11.60
CA ALA A 421 -16.44 15.78 13.02
C ALA A 421 -15.00 15.65 13.53
N ASP A 422 -14.78 16.09 14.76
CA ASP A 422 -13.48 15.93 15.41
C ASP A 422 -13.16 14.43 15.59
N GLU A 423 -11.94 14.03 15.24
CA GLU A 423 -11.43 12.68 15.49
C GLU A 423 -10.39 12.71 16.61
N SER A 424 -10.40 11.72 17.50
CA SER A 424 -9.43 11.69 18.58
C SER A 424 -8.97 10.29 18.95
N THR A 425 -7.78 10.22 19.53
CA THR A 425 -7.21 9.00 20.13
C THR A 425 -6.46 9.35 21.41
N VAL A 426 -6.15 8.32 22.21
CA VAL A 426 -5.31 8.46 23.39
C VAL A 426 -3.95 7.81 23.08
N MET A 427 -2.88 8.56 23.24
CA MET A 427 -1.49 8.13 23.07
C MET A 427 -0.74 8.38 24.39
N GLY A 428 -0.46 7.31 25.11
CA GLY A 428 0.10 7.42 26.47
C GLY A 428 -0.82 8.18 27.43
N ALA A 429 -0.36 9.29 27.98
CA ALA A 429 -1.17 10.14 28.87
C ALA A 429 -1.94 11.24 28.12
N TRP A 430 -1.79 11.33 26.82
CA TRP A 430 -2.27 12.46 26.03
C TRP A 430 -3.43 12.06 25.10
N LYS A 431 -4.47 12.86 25.10
CA LYS A 431 -5.52 12.83 24.08
C LYS A 431 -5.10 13.73 22.93
N VAL A 432 -4.99 13.14 21.74
CA VAL A 432 -4.69 13.84 20.48
C VAL A 432 -5.98 13.96 19.70
N THR A 433 -6.32 15.18 19.25
CA THR A 433 -7.57 15.48 18.53
C THR A 433 -7.25 16.22 17.24
N ALA A 434 -7.81 15.75 16.14
CA ALA A 434 -7.84 16.41 14.83
C ALA A 434 -9.18 17.11 14.65
N GLN A 435 -9.17 18.39 14.31
CA GLN A 435 -10.34 19.24 14.09
C GLN A 435 -10.30 19.79 12.67
N PHE A 436 -11.44 19.82 12.02
CA PHE A 436 -11.54 20.19 10.60
C PHE A 436 -12.43 21.41 10.39
N ASP A 437 -12.33 22.02 9.20
CA ASP A 437 -13.12 23.15 8.74
C ASP A 437 -13.04 24.39 9.64
N LEU A 438 -11.89 24.57 10.27
CA LEU A 438 -11.59 25.72 11.11
C LEU A 438 -10.65 26.68 10.41
N TRP A 439 -10.79 27.98 10.71
CA TRP A 439 -9.79 28.98 10.40
C TRP A 439 -8.57 28.82 11.31
N GLN A 440 -7.51 29.57 11.05
CA GLN A 440 -6.28 29.48 11.83
C GLN A 440 -6.42 30.08 13.23
N PHE A 441 -7.30 31.05 13.42
CA PHE A 441 -7.55 31.68 14.72
C PHE A 441 -8.71 31.02 15.45
N GLY A 442 -8.67 30.94 16.76
CA GLY A 442 -9.55 30.16 17.63
C GLY A 442 -11.03 30.54 17.63
N GLU A 443 -11.71 30.42 16.51
CA GLU A 443 -13.12 30.78 16.34
C GLU A 443 -14.08 29.99 17.23
N ARG A 444 -13.74 28.75 17.61
CA ARG A 444 -14.52 27.96 18.58
C ARG A 444 -14.35 28.45 20.02
N ASP A 445 -13.22 29.05 20.31
CA ASP A 445 -12.87 29.57 21.63
C ASP A 445 -13.29 31.06 21.79
N SER A 446 -13.66 31.70 20.67
CA SER A 446 -14.03 33.11 20.60
C SER A 446 -15.41 33.26 19.91
N PRO A 447 -16.52 32.93 20.61
CA PRO A 447 -17.86 32.84 19.98
C PRO A 447 -18.42 34.19 19.50
N TRP A 448 -17.79 35.30 19.84
CA TRP A 448 -18.10 36.65 19.32
C TRP A 448 -17.55 36.89 17.92
N LEU A 449 -16.60 36.07 17.44
CA LEU A 449 -16.12 36.07 16.07
C LEU A 449 -17.16 35.39 15.15
N LYS A 450 -17.44 36.01 14.02
CA LYS A 450 -18.32 35.41 13.00
C LYS A 450 -17.59 35.43 11.66
N PRO A 451 -16.58 34.55 11.49
CA PRO A 451 -15.84 34.48 10.25
C PRO A 451 -16.69 33.87 9.12
N ASP A 452 -16.29 34.14 7.89
CA ASP A 452 -16.77 33.38 6.74
C ASP A 452 -16.44 31.89 6.94
N PRO A 453 -17.17 30.96 6.29
CA PRO A 453 -16.82 29.54 6.32
C PRO A 453 -15.37 29.30 5.90
N SER A 454 -14.69 28.38 6.57
CA SER A 454 -13.35 27.97 6.16
C SER A 454 -13.34 27.50 4.70
N PRO A 455 -12.30 27.79 3.92
CA PRO A 455 -12.19 27.39 2.51
C PRO A 455 -12.17 25.87 2.29
N THR A 456 -12.06 25.07 3.36
CA THR A 456 -12.11 23.62 3.32
C THR A 456 -13.52 23.03 3.50
N VAL A 457 -14.50 23.86 3.90
CA VAL A 457 -15.90 23.42 4.07
C VAL A 457 -16.44 22.81 2.78
N GLY A 458 -17.02 21.62 2.90
CA GLY A 458 -17.56 20.87 1.75
C GLY A 458 -16.51 20.19 0.86
N LYS A 459 -15.21 20.38 1.11
CA LYS A 459 -14.14 19.72 0.36
C LYS A 459 -13.62 18.47 1.08
N GLY A 460 -13.26 17.45 0.31
CA GLY A 460 -12.64 16.22 0.81
C GLY A 460 -11.15 16.37 1.09
N VAL A 461 -10.75 17.41 1.81
CA VAL A 461 -9.34 17.72 2.10
C VAL A 461 -9.11 17.85 3.61
N GLY A 462 -7.89 17.59 4.04
CA GLY A 462 -7.50 17.73 5.44
C GLY A 462 -7.24 16.40 6.12
N GLY A 463 -6.19 16.39 6.94
CA GLY A 463 -5.79 15.25 7.76
C GLY A 463 -4.43 15.46 8.39
N ALA A 464 -4.11 14.54 9.30
CA ALA A 464 -2.81 14.49 9.97
C ALA A 464 -2.42 13.06 10.31
N VAL A 465 -1.11 12.87 10.46
CA VAL A 465 -0.52 11.66 11.05
C VAL A 465 0.36 12.04 12.22
N VAL A 466 0.31 11.24 13.27
CA VAL A 466 1.02 11.46 14.54
C VAL A 466 1.81 10.20 14.87
N ALA A 467 3.06 10.37 15.28
CA ALA A 467 3.86 9.34 15.94
C ALA A 467 4.25 9.81 17.35
N GLN A 468 4.08 8.95 18.34
CA GLN A 468 4.53 9.23 19.71
C GLN A 468 5.97 8.75 19.87
N LEU A 469 6.94 9.70 19.87
CA LEU A 469 8.38 9.40 19.96
C LEU A 469 8.84 9.11 21.39
N GLY A 470 8.10 9.62 22.37
CA GLY A 470 8.37 9.46 23.80
C GLY A 470 7.12 9.74 24.62
N PRO A 471 7.17 9.59 25.96
CA PRO A 471 6.00 9.80 26.83
C PRO A 471 5.31 11.15 26.62
N ASP A 472 6.07 12.20 26.34
CA ASP A 472 5.61 13.58 26.22
C ASP A 472 6.12 14.22 24.91
N GLU A 473 6.48 13.41 23.89
CA GLU A 473 7.03 13.89 22.62
C GLU A 473 6.33 13.25 21.43
N PHE A 474 5.95 14.10 20.46
CA PHE A 474 5.22 13.71 19.26
C PHE A 474 5.87 14.28 18.00
N LEU A 475 5.75 13.52 16.91
CA LEU A 475 5.97 14.00 15.55
C LEU A 475 4.62 14.06 14.86
N ILE A 476 4.24 15.23 14.33
CA ILE A 476 2.94 15.46 13.71
C ILE A 476 3.15 16.02 12.31
N ALA A 477 2.60 15.34 11.30
CA ALA A 477 2.52 15.86 9.94
C ALA A 477 1.06 16.03 9.54
N GLY A 478 0.73 17.11 8.83
CA GLY A 478 -0.66 17.36 8.44
C GLY A 478 -0.82 18.50 7.45
N SER A 479 -2.04 18.63 6.95
CA SER A 479 -2.50 19.78 6.16
C SER A 479 -4.01 19.97 6.35
N ASN A 480 -4.49 21.22 6.28
CA ASN A 480 -5.91 21.59 6.43
C ASN A 480 -6.56 20.96 7.68
N VAL A 481 -5.88 21.03 8.82
CA VAL A 481 -6.31 20.42 10.08
C VAL A 481 -5.78 21.22 11.25
N ARG A 482 -6.55 21.31 12.32
CA ARG A 482 -6.08 21.78 13.63
C ARG A 482 -5.85 20.59 14.54
N MET A 483 -4.63 20.47 15.08
CA MET A 483 -4.30 19.41 16.02
C MET A 483 -4.26 19.96 17.45
N ARG A 484 -4.94 19.26 18.38
CA ARG A 484 -4.87 19.54 19.81
C ARG A 484 -4.27 18.34 20.54
N VAL A 485 -3.40 18.63 21.51
CA VAL A 485 -2.80 17.63 22.41
C VAL A 485 -3.07 18.10 23.83
N ALA A 486 -3.82 17.32 24.59
CA ALA A 486 -4.19 17.64 25.98
C ALA A 486 -4.09 16.40 26.85
N LEU A 487 -3.97 16.54 28.17
CA LEU A 487 -4.04 15.37 29.06
C LEU A 487 -5.40 14.66 28.93
N ASP A 488 -5.35 13.34 28.80
CA ASP A 488 -6.57 12.52 28.73
C ASP A 488 -7.35 12.53 30.05
N LYS A 489 -6.63 12.61 31.18
CA LYS A 489 -7.22 12.62 32.53
C LYS A 489 -6.79 13.88 33.28
N PRO A 490 -7.60 14.93 33.33
CA PRO A 490 -7.27 16.18 34.02
C PRO A 490 -6.93 16.01 35.52
N ALA A 491 -7.48 14.99 36.19
CA ALA A 491 -7.15 14.68 37.59
C ALA A 491 -5.64 14.33 37.82
N ALA A 492 -4.89 14.05 36.74
CA ALA A 492 -3.45 13.78 36.80
C ALA A 492 -2.57 15.06 36.85
N GLY A 493 -3.17 16.26 36.80
CA GLY A 493 -2.51 17.55 36.71
C GLY A 493 -2.92 18.34 35.47
N GLU A 494 -2.19 19.37 35.15
CA GLU A 494 -2.36 20.19 33.95
C GLU A 494 -1.30 19.83 32.89
N GLY A 495 -1.65 20.04 31.63
CA GLY A 495 -0.76 19.79 30.51
C GLY A 495 -0.71 20.98 29.56
N THR A 496 0.48 21.33 29.12
CA THR A 496 0.69 22.39 28.14
C THR A 496 1.75 22.02 27.12
N ILE A 497 1.80 22.76 26.03
CA ILE A 497 2.87 22.67 25.05
C ILE A 497 4.14 23.28 25.67
N GLN A 498 5.22 22.51 25.72
CA GLN A 498 6.53 22.99 26.07
C GLN A 498 7.24 23.66 24.90
N GLN A 499 7.20 23.01 23.73
CA GLN A 499 7.86 23.48 22.52
C GLN A 499 7.25 22.85 21.28
N VAL A 500 7.13 23.62 20.21
CA VAL A 500 6.78 23.16 18.87
C VAL A 500 7.85 23.61 17.89
N GLU A 501 8.49 22.67 17.26
CA GLU A 501 9.48 22.92 16.21
C GLU A 501 8.93 22.50 14.85
N GLU A 502 8.87 23.42 13.89
CA GLU A 502 8.69 23.09 12.47
C GLU A 502 10.05 22.74 11.88
N GLY A 503 10.11 21.62 11.13
CA GLY A 503 11.37 21.18 10.54
C GLY A 503 11.21 20.03 9.57
N ARG A 504 12.32 19.35 9.31
CA ARG A 504 12.40 18.17 8.47
C ARG A 504 13.52 17.26 8.93
N PHE A 505 13.54 16.03 8.46
CA PHE A 505 14.72 15.16 8.58
C PHE A 505 15.64 15.33 7.37
N ASP A 506 16.94 15.26 7.58
CA ASP A 506 17.92 15.09 6.51
C ASP A 506 17.99 13.60 6.07
N ALA A 507 18.77 13.33 5.04
CA ALA A 507 18.98 11.96 4.52
C ALA A 507 19.64 11.00 5.55
N ARG A 508 20.24 11.53 6.61
CA ARG A 508 20.86 10.77 7.72
C ARG A 508 19.89 10.55 8.88
N GLY A 509 18.66 11.08 8.81
CA GLY A 509 17.66 11.02 9.86
C GLY A 509 17.85 12.04 10.99
N ASN A 510 18.69 13.07 10.80
CA ASN A 510 18.83 14.14 11.78
C ASN A 510 17.70 15.15 11.60
N TRP A 511 17.17 15.63 12.74
CA TRP A 511 16.18 16.70 12.74
C TRP A 511 16.81 18.06 12.41
N LEU A 512 16.31 18.69 11.36
CA LEU A 512 16.69 20.04 10.94
C LEU A 512 15.55 21.00 11.25
N ARG A 513 15.67 21.75 12.37
CA ARG A 513 14.70 22.76 12.76
C ARG A 513 14.71 23.94 11.80
N LYS A 514 13.54 24.33 11.30
CA LYS A 514 13.31 25.53 10.49
C LYS A 514 12.95 26.72 11.38
N ARG A 515 12.02 26.55 12.31
CA ARG A 515 11.58 27.58 13.27
C ARG A 515 10.87 26.95 14.47
N VAL A 516 10.59 27.76 15.48
CA VAL A 516 9.71 27.43 16.61
C VAL A 516 8.37 28.12 16.40
N TRP A 517 7.28 27.42 16.69
CA TRP A 517 5.94 27.98 16.71
C TRP A 517 5.60 28.47 18.11
N ASN A 518 5.06 29.67 18.23
CA ASN A 518 4.64 30.31 19.47
C ASN A 518 3.40 31.18 19.26
N GLY A 519 2.77 31.63 20.34
CA GLY A 519 1.65 32.55 20.35
C GLY A 519 0.47 32.00 19.56
N ASP A 520 -0.12 32.81 18.70
CA ASP A 520 -1.33 32.46 17.93
C ASP A 520 -1.22 31.16 17.13
N GLN A 521 0.01 30.69 16.84
CA GLN A 521 0.23 29.42 16.14
C GLN A 521 0.03 28.19 17.05
N THR A 522 0.03 28.38 18.37
CA THR A 522 -0.07 27.31 19.37
C THR A 522 -1.22 27.49 20.36
N ASP A 523 -1.68 28.73 20.60
CA ASP A 523 -2.65 29.05 21.66
C ASP A 523 -4.01 28.38 21.44
N TYR A 524 -4.41 28.21 20.19
CA TYR A 524 -5.69 27.61 19.82
C TYR A 524 -5.54 26.17 19.25
N GLY A 525 -4.40 25.55 19.44
CA GLY A 525 -3.99 24.30 18.82
C GLY A 525 -3.04 24.52 17.65
N LEU A 526 -2.52 23.43 17.10
CA LEU A 526 -1.55 23.46 16.01
C LEU A 526 -2.26 23.53 14.67
N ASN A 527 -2.23 24.69 14.01
CA ASN A 527 -2.99 24.95 12.80
C ASN A 527 -2.17 24.64 11.54
N PHE A 528 -2.42 23.51 10.92
CA PHE A 528 -1.86 23.15 9.61
C PHE A 528 -2.71 23.74 8.50
N VAL A 529 -2.09 24.54 7.65
CA VAL A 529 -2.70 25.14 6.46
C VAL A 529 -2.74 24.13 5.29
N ASP A 530 -3.02 24.59 4.08
CA ASP A 530 -3.07 23.78 2.86
C ASP A 530 -1.73 23.09 2.53
N THR A 531 -0.63 23.80 2.73
CA THR A 531 0.72 23.24 2.54
C THR A 531 1.07 22.31 3.69
N PRO A 532 1.37 21.03 3.41
CA PRO A 532 1.76 20.07 4.43
C PRO A 532 3.00 20.52 5.21
N ALA A 533 2.97 20.34 6.52
CA ALA A 533 4.09 20.67 7.42
C ALA A 533 4.39 19.50 8.38
N LEU A 534 5.61 19.49 8.93
CA LEU A 534 6.06 18.53 9.91
C LEU A 534 6.47 19.27 11.19
N LEU A 535 5.87 18.86 12.29
CA LEU A 535 6.10 19.45 13.62
C LEU A 535 6.64 18.41 14.59
N ARG A 536 7.66 18.77 15.35
CA ARG A 536 8.10 18.05 16.55
C ARG A 536 7.57 18.78 17.77
N VAL A 537 6.73 18.12 18.57
CA VAL A 537 5.96 18.70 19.66
C VAL A 537 6.40 18.07 20.96
N ARG A 538 6.81 18.90 21.93
CA ARG A 538 7.07 18.48 23.30
C ARG A 538 5.98 19.02 24.20
N MET A 539 5.48 18.16 25.06
CA MET A 539 4.47 18.48 26.06
C MET A 539 5.12 18.57 27.44
N LEU A 540 4.52 19.36 28.32
CA LEU A 540 4.92 19.53 29.73
C LEU A 540 3.71 19.24 30.61
N ARG A 541 3.93 18.48 31.69
CA ARG A 541 2.96 18.29 32.75
C ARG A 541 3.37 19.10 33.96
N TYR A 542 2.41 19.78 34.57
CA TYR A 542 2.63 20.54 35.81
C TYR A 542 1.46 20.34 36.78
N ARG A 543 1.68 20.65 38.05
CA ARG A 543 0.69 20.56 39.15
C ARG A 543 0.45 21.91 39.76
#